data_ef123c4d368e1775f069fd3144baa4bc
#
_entry.id   ef123c4d368e1775f069fd3144baa4bc
#
_cell.length_a   1.000
_cell.length_b   1.000
_cell.length_c   1.000
_cell.angle_alpha   90.00
_cell.angle_beta   90.00
_cell.angle_gamma   90.00
#
_symmetry.space_group_name_H-M   'P 1'
#
loop_
_entity.id
_entity.type
_entity.pdbx_description
1 polymer ?
#
loop_
_entity_poly.entity_id
_entity_poly.type
_entity_poly.pdbx_seq_one_letter_code
_entity_poly.pdbx_strand_id
1 'polypeptide(L)'
;MGISSDDIMFFKLNRLDNMTAHGKTCPVTGQMVYIGYNLIDINGDGVTDVTVGVVDKNGSRTHRTTVPVQRPSMQHDVGITETRTVLLDGPLVFDLKRVMDGGLPFGFERTQTLKIGVMPRFGDGSSDVKWIDTGEP
;
A
#
# COMPACT_ATOMS: atom_id res chain seq x y z
N MET A 1 -20.46 3.97 -10.62
CA MET A 1 -20.82 4.93 -9.56
C MET A 1 -19.52 5.51 -9.03
N GLY A 2 -19.32 6.80 -9.20
CA GLY A 2 -18.16 7.51 -8.64
C GLY A 2 -18.38 7.72 -7.14
N ILE A 3 -17.34 7.55 -6.35
CA ILE A 3 -17.34 7.92 -4.93
C ILE A 3 -17.44 9.45 -4.88
N SER A 4 -18.47 9.98 -4.20
CA SER A 4 -18.63 11.42 -4.04
C SER A 4 -17.63 11.96 -3.00
N SER A 5 -17.40 13.28 -3.02
CA SER A 5 -16.59 13.95 -1.99
C SER A 5 -17.16 13.74 -0.58
N ASP A 6 -18.46 13.48 -0.47
CA ASP A 6 -19.15 13.23 0.79
C ASP A 6 -18.89 11.82 1.29
N ASP A 7 -18.70 10.84 0.39
CA ASP A 7 -18.31 9.47 0.75
C ASP A 7 -16.90 9.44 1.35
N ILE A 8 -16.00 10.32 0.93
CA ILE A 8 -14.65 10.47 1.50
C ILE A 8 -14.70 11.06 2.92
N MET A 9 -15.66 11.90 3.22
CA MET A 9 -15.86 12.45 4.56
C MET A 9 -16.39 11.43 5.58
N PHE A 10 -17.05 10.34 5.12
CA PHE A 10 -17.51 9.26 5.97
C PHE A 10 -16.37 8.43 6.56
N PHE A 11 -15.26 8.32 5.84
CA PHE A 11 -14.09 7.59 6.33
C PHE A 11 -13.30 8.47 7.28
N LYS A 12 -13.60 8.93 8.36
CA LYS A 12 -12.75 9.68 9.33
C LYS A 12 -11.25 9.33 9.18
N LEU A 13 -10.77 9.39 7.92
CA LEU A 13 -9.39 9.21 7.58
C LEU A 13 -8.64 10.43 8.11
N ASN A 14 -7.57 10.17 8.83
CA ASN A 14 -6.69 11.24 9.23
C ASN A 14 -6.17 11.93 7.96
N ARG A 15 -6.06 13.25 7.92
CA ARG A 15 -5.57 14.02 6.75
C ARG A 15 -4.18 13.59 6.24
N LEU A 16 -3.51 12.71 6.99
CA LEU A 16 -2.17 12.19 6.67
C LEU A 16 -2.20 10.79 6.04
N ASP A 17 -3.36 10.16 5.89
CA ASP A 17 -3.43 8.85 5.26
C ASP A 17 -3.57 9.02 3.74
N ASN A 18 -2.51 8.72 3.01
CA ASN A 18 -2.59 8.52 1.58
C ASN A 18 -3.40 7.25 1.31
N MET A 19 -4.27 7.27 0.33
CA MET A 19 -5.05 6.10 -0.06
C MET A 19 -5.00 5.93 -1.58
N THR A 20 -4.71 4.72 -2.05
CA THR A 20 -4.82 4.38 -3.46
C THR A 20 -6.29 4.22 -3.86
N ALA A 21 -6.59 4.36 -5.16
CA ALA A 21 -7.96 4.25 -5.67
C ALA A 21 -8.54 2.82 -5.66
N HIS A 22 -7.74 1.81 -5.30
CA HIS A 22 -8.06 0.38 -5.47
C HIS A 22 -8.33 -0.36 -4.16
N GLY A 23 -9.01 0.29 -3.20
CA GLY A 23 -9.50 -0.40 -2.00
C GLY A 23 -10.39 -1.60 -2.36
N LYS A 24 -10.24 -2.72 -1.66
CA LYS A 24 -10.98 -3.96 -1.90
C LYS A 24 -11.96 -4.23 -0.77
N THR A 25 -13.21 -4.49 -1.11
CA THR A 25 -14.24 -4.86 -0.14
C THR A 25 -14.40 -6.37 -0.11
N CYS A 26 -14.28 -6.95 1.08
CA CYS A 26 -14.51 -8.37 1.29
C CYS A 26 -16.02 -8.67 1.22
N PRO A 27 -16.49 -9.53 0.31
CA PRO A 27 -17.91 -9.80 0.16
C PRO A 27 -18.50 -10.58 1.35
N VAL A 28 -17.66 -11.26 2.13
CA VAL A 28 -18.10 -12.04 3.30
C VAL A 28 -18.28 -11.16 4.52
N THR A 29 -17.31 -10.27 4.79
CA THR A 29 -17.31 -9.46 6.03
C THR A 29 -17.83 -8.04 5.84
N GLY A 30 -17.93 -7.55 4.60
CA GLY A 30 -18.24 -6.16 4.27
C GLY A 30 -17.12 -5.16 4.62
N GLN A 31 -15.95 -5.64 5.07
CA GLN A 31 -14.80 -4.81 5.39
C GLN A 31 -14.07 -4.40 4.13
N MET A 32 -13.69 -3.12 4.04
CA MET A 32 -12.82 -2.61 2.99
C MET A 32 -11.38 -2.55 3.50
N VAL A 33 -10.46 -3.10 2.73
CA VAL A 33 -9.02 -2.93 2.93
C VAL A 33 -8.50 -1.93 1.92
N TYR A 34 -7.74 -0.95 2.37
CA TYR A 34 -7.06 0.01 1.52
C TYR A 34 -5.57 0.06 1.86
N ILE A 35 -4.80 0.55 0.91
CA ILE A 35 -3.40 0.89 1.12
C ILE A 35 -3.13 2.35 0.74
N GLY A 36 -2.11 2.91 1.36
CA GLY A 36 -1.48 4.15 0.94
C GLY A 36 0.03 3.94 0.99
N TYR A 37 0.81 4.69 0.22
CA TYR A 37 2.26 4.53 0.21
C TYR A 37 2.97 5.88 0.15
N ASN A 38 4.15 5.93 0.74
CA ASN A 38 5.05 7.06 0.68
C ASN A 38 6.17 6.76 -0.32
N LEU A 39 6.44 7.73 -1.19
CA LEU A 39 7.50 7.64 -2.20
C LEU A 39 8.79 8.33 -1.76
N ILE A 40 8.74 9.06 -0.66
CA ILE A 40 9.87 9.84 -0.16
C ILE A 40 10.42 9.15 1.07
N ASP A 41 11.66 8.72 0.98
CA ASP A 41 12.45 8.27 2.11
C ASP A 41 12.87 9.50 2.93
N ILE A 42 12.10 9.78 3.99
CA ILE A 42 12.31 10.96 4.84
C ILE A 42 13.57 10.81 5.69
N ASN A 43 13.95 9.58 6.01
CA ASN A 43 15.09 9.29 6.88
C ASN A 43 16.40 9.13 6.11
N GLY A 44 16.35 8.91 4.79
CA GLY A 44 17.51 8.68 3.94
C GLY A 44 18.15 7.30 4.13
N ASP A 45 17.40 6.34 4.67
CA ASP A 45 17.87 4.97 4.95
C ASP A 45 17.47 3.95 3.86
N GLY A 46 16.80 4.40 2.81
CA GLY A 46 16.32 3.56 1.72
C GLY A 46 15.01 2.83 2.02
N VAL A 47 14.42 3.08 3.19
CA VAL A 47 13.16 2.46 3.64
C VAL A 47 12.01 3.44 3.48
N THR A 48 10.95 3.00 2.84
CA THR A 48 9.69 3.74 2.74
C THR A 48 8.57 2.92 3.38
N ASP A 49 7.37 3.48 3.40
CA ASP A 49 6.25 2.87 4.12
C ASP A 49 5.05 2.64 3.23
N VAL A 50 4.36 1.54 3.47
CA VAL A 50 2.99 1.29 3.00
C VAL A 50 2.06 1.29 4.19
N THR A 51 1.08 2.19 4.19
CA THR A 51 -0.02 2.15 5.15
C THR A 51 -1.05 1.13 4.70
N VAL A 52 -1.48 0.27 5.60
CA VAL A 52 -2.61 -0.66 5.40
C VAL A 52 -3.70 -0.29 6.38
N GLY A 53 -4.91 -0.09 5.89
CA GLY A 53 -6.06 0.23 6.71
C GLY A 53 -7.25 -0.69 6.44
N VAL A 54 -8.06 -0.91 7.47
CA VAL A 54 -9.31 -1.66 7.39
C VAL A 54 -10.45 -0.78 7.86
N VAL A 55 -11.48 -0.69 7.04
CA VAL A 55 -12.72 0.04 7.32
C VAL A 55 -13.86 -0.98 7.41
N ASP A 56 -14.67 -0.87 8.44
CA ASP A 56 -15.82 -1.75 8.60
C ASP A 56 -17.00 -1.36 7.68
N LYS A 57 -18.04 -2.17 7.67
CA LYS A 57 -19.24 -1.94 6.85
C LYS A 57 -20.00 -0.65 7.18
N ASN A 58 -19.71 -0.02 8.33
CA ASN A 58 -20.33 1.24 8.76
C ASN A 58 -19.45 2.45 8.42
N GLY A 59 -18.33 2.26 7.71
CA GLY A 59 -17.40 3.32 7.34
C GLY A 59 -16.42 3.71 8.44
N SER A 60 -16.33 2.95 9.53
CA SER A 60 -15.38 3.23 10.62
C SER A 60 -14.07 2.51 10.40
N ARG A 61 -12.93 3.23 10.49
CA ARG A 61 -11.61 2.61 10.44
C ARG A 61 -11.36 1.82 11.72
N THR A 62 -11.28 0.50 11.59
CA THR A 62 -11.09 -0.43 12.72
C THR A 62 -9.63 -0.86 12.89
N HIS A 63 -8.81 -0.68 11.85
CA HIS A 63 -7.39 -1.02 11.91
C HIS A 63 -6.56 -0.12 11.02
N ARG A 64 -5.34 0.16 11.45
CA ARG A 64 -4.30 0.83 10.67
C ARG A 64 -2.93 0.35 11.13
N THR A 65 -2.10 0.00 10.18
CA THR A 65 -0.70 -0.35 10.44
C THR A 65 0.20 0.15 9.33
N THR A 66 1.49 0.20 9.58
CA THR A 66 2.51 0.61 8.61
C THR A 66 3.44 -0.55 8.32
N VAL A 67 3.65 -0.81 7.04
CA VAL A 67 4.55 -1.87 6.55
C VAL A 67 5.78 -1.21 5.95
N PRO A 68 6.97 -1.41 6.54
CA PRO A 68 8.21 -0.92 5.95
C PRO A 68 8.53 -1.71 4.68
N VAL A 69 8.92 -1.00 3.61
CA VAL A 69 9.36 -1.57 2.35
C VAL A 69 10.74 -1.03 1.98
N GLN A 70 11.55 -1.86 1.33
CA GLN A 70 12.98 -1.58 1.10
C GLN A 70 13.23 -0.55 -0.01
N ARG A 71 12.18 -0.06 -0.66
CA ARG A 71 12.29 0.86 -1.80
C ARG A 71 10.99 1.63 -2.01
N PRO A 72 11.03 2.83 -2.60
CA PRO A 72 9.83 3.61 -2.92
C PRO A 72 9.12 3.05 -4.16
N SER A 73 8.67 1.79 -4.08
CA SER A 73 7.97 1.14 -5.18
C SER A 73 6.53 1.62 -5.29
N MET A 74 5.98 1.58 -6.51
CA MET A 74 4.60 1.94 -6.77
C MET A 74 3.64 0.87 -6.24
N GLN A 75 3.04 1.15 -5.11
CA GLN A 75 2.04 0.28 -4.46
C GLN A 75 0.62 0.66 -4.95
N HIS A 76 0.27 0.25 -6.17
CA HIS A 76 -0.95 0.72 -6.81
C HIS A 76 -2.20 -0.01 -6.36
N ASP A 77 -2.10 -1.29 -6.06
CA ASP A 77 -3.23 -2.16 -5.74
C ASP A 77 -2.92 -3.07 -4.55
N VAL A 78 -3.96 -3.67 -3.98
CA VAL A 78 -3.92 -4.58 -2.85
C VAL A 78 -4.76 -5.82 -3.13
N GLY A 79 -4.27 -6.98 -2.76
CA GLY A 79 -5.05 -8.21 -2.77
C GLY A 79 -5.66 -8.50 -1.39
N ILE A 80 -6.79 -9.17 -1.35
CA ILE A 80 -7.39 -9.64 -0.10
C ILE A 80 -7.90 -11.07 -0.23
N THR A 81 -7.88 -11.77 0.91
CA THR A 81 -8.72 -12.93 1.17
C THR A 81 -9.65 -12.58 2.34
N GLU A 82 -10.45 -13.50 2.83
CA GLU A 82 -11.30 -13.26 4.01
C GLU A 82 -10.50 -12.83 5.25
N THR A 83 -9.28 -13.38 5.41
CA THR A 83 -8.47 -13.19 6.62
C THR A 83 -7.11 -12.55 6.39
N ARG A 84 -6.71 -12.32 5.13
CA ARG A 84 -5.37 -11.84 4.77
C ARG A 84 -5.42 -10.59 3.91
N THR A 85 -4.37 -9.80 4.00
CA THR A 85 -4.02 -8.72 3.08
C THR A 85 -2.77 -9.13 2.31
N VAL A 86 -2.74 -8.86 1.01
CA VAL A 86 -1.63 -9.18 0.11
C VAL A 86 -1.11 -7.90 -0.51
N LEU A 87 0.17 -7.64 -0.32
CA LEU A 87 0.90 -6.49 -0.83
C LEU A 87 1.82 -6.92 -1.98
N LEU A 88 2.06 -6.02 -2.91
CA LEU A 88 2.93 -6.24 -4.07
C LEU A 88 4.07 -5.22 -4.05
N ASP A 89 5.27 -5.60 -3.64
CA ASP A 89 6.46 -4.76 -3.74
C ASP A 89 7.18 -5.04 -5.07
N GLY A 90 6.75 -4.31 -6.12
CA GLY A 90 7.23 -4.49 -7.49
C GLY A 90 8.45 -3.63 -7.82
N PRO A 91 9.14 -3.93 -8.93
CA PRO A 91 10.34 -3.21 -9.36
C PRO A 91 10.07 -1.87 -10.06
N LEU A 92 8.86 -1.36 -10.03
CA LEU A 92 8.53 -0.01 -10.53
C LEU A 92 8.78 1.02 -9.41
N VAL A 93 9.95 1.66 -9.45
CA VAL A 93 10.50 2.45 -8.35
C VAL A 93 10.48 3.94 -8.67
N PHE A 94 10.08 4.75 -7.69
CA PHE A 94 10.16 6.21 -7.77
C PHE A 94 11.63 6.66 -7.64
N ASP A 95 12.03 7.60 -8.49
CA ASP A 95 13.36 8.20 -8.45
C ASP A 95 13.26 9.71 -8.68
N LEU A 96 13.51 10.47 -7.63
CA LEU A 96 13.48 11.93 -7.67
C LEU A 96 14.52 12.50 -8.63
N LYS A 97 15.69 11.84 -8.76
CA LYS A 97 16.74 12.30 -9.70
C LYS A 97 16.25 12.25 -11.14
N ARG A 98 15.50 11.21 -11.52
CA ARG A 98 14.86 11.14 -12.86
C ARG A 98 13.97 12.34 -13.14
N VAL A 99 13.17 12.76 -12.13
CA VAL A 99 12.29 13.93 -12.25
C VAL A 99 13.10 15.20 -12.46
N MET A 100 14.17 15.39 -11.69
CA MET A 100 15.05 16.55 -11.81
C MET A 100 15.78 16.62 -13.17
N ASP A 101 16.09 15.47 -13.75
CA ASP A 101 16.69 15.33 -15.07
C ASP A 101 15.65 15.44 -16.22
N GLY A 102 14.35 15.72 -15.90
CA GLY A 102 13.27 15.88 -16.88
C GLY A 102 12.67 14.57 -17.39
N GLY A 103 12.94 13.44 -16.73
CA GLY A 103 12.40 12.12 -17.06
C GLY A 103 11.12 11.77 -16.31
N LEU A 104 10.62 10.55 -16.55
CA LEU A 104 9.47 10.02 -15.84
C LEU A 104 9.81 9.70 -14.38
N PRO A 105 8.89 9.94 -13.43
CA PRO A 105 9.14 9.76 -12.00
C PRO A 105 9.38 8.31 -11.59
N PHE A 106 8.88 7.35 -12.36
CA PHE A 106 9.05 5.92 -12.10
C PHE A 106 9.95 5.27 -13.14
N GLY A 107 10.80 4.35 -12.71
CA GLY A 107 11.62 3.51 -13.56
C GLY A 107 11.45 2.04 -13.19
N PHE A 108 11.49 1.18 -14.20
CA PHE A 108 11.46 -0.26 -13.98
C PHE A 108 12.88 -0.78 -13.73
N GLU A 109 13.13 -1.28 -12.53
CA GLU A 109 14.45 -1.77 -12.10
C GLU A 109 14.57 -3.28 -12.38
N ARG A 110 15.09 -3.63 -13.56
CA ARG A 110 15.18 -5.03 -14.03
C ARG A 110 16.03 -5.96 -13.16
N THR A 111 16.86 -5.42 -12.29
CA THR A 111 17.69 -6.16 -11.34
C THR A 111 16.98 -6.46 -10.03
N GLN A 112 15.77 -5.95 -9.88
CA GLN A 112 14.93 -6.13 -8.71
C GLN A 112 13.83 -7.14 -9.01
N THR A 113 13.50 -7.97 -8.04
CA THR A 113 12.42 -8.95 -8.17
C THR A 113 11.12 -8.43 -7.54
N LEU A 114 9.99 -8.92 -8.02
CA LEU A 114 8.70 -8.73 -7.38
C LEU A 114 8.67 -9.51 -6.05
N LYS A 115 8.24 -8.85 -4.99
CA LYS A 115 7.97 -9.50 -3.70
C LYS A 115 6.50 -9.44 -3.38
N ILE A 116 5.97 -10.54 -2.87
CA ILE A 116 4.59 -10.66 -2.41
C ILE A 116 4.60 -10.68 -0.88
N GLY A 117 4.00 -9.67 -0.26
CA GLY A 117 3.83 -9.59 1.18
C GLY A 117 2.46 -10.12 1.60
N VAL A 118 2.43 -11.07 2.52
CA VAL A 118 1.17 -11.63 3.05
C VAL A 118 1.12 -11.41 4.55
N MET A 119 0.05 -10.79 5.04
CA MET A 119 -0.16 -10.53 6.46
C MET A 119 -1.59 -10.82 6.90
N PRO A 120 -1.86 -11.11 8.19
CA PRO A 120 -3.22 -11.12 8.71
C PRO A 120 -3.90 -9.77 8.45
N ARG A 121 -5.23 -9.77 8.22
CA ARG A 121 -5.98 -8.53 7.94
C ARG A 121 -5.84 -7.47 9.04
N PHE A 122 -5.71 -7.89 10.28
CA PHE A 122 -5.53 -7.05 11.47
C PHE A 122 -4.13 -7.22 12.09
N GLY A 123 -3.15 -7.65 11.30
CA GLY A 123 -1.78 -7.87 11.75
C GLY A 123 -0.99 -6.58 11.91
N ASP A 124 0.13 -6.68 12.61
CA ASP A 124 1.13 -5.63 12.69
C ASP A 124 2.00 -5.64 11.43
N GLY A 125 2.03 -4.53 10.70
CA GLY A 125 2.80 -4.40 9.46
C GLY A 125 4.30 -4.50 9.65
N SER A 126 4.83 -4.24 10.84
CA SER A 126 6.25 -4.33 11.13
C SER A 126 6.74 -5.75 11.43
N SER A 127 5.86 -6.63 11.93
CA SER A 127 6.22 -7.98 12.40
C SER A 127 5.50 -9.13 11.72
N ASP A 128 4.28 -8.93 11.22
CA ASP A 128 3.40 -10.01 10.78
C ASP A 128 3.42 -10.25 9.27
N VAL A 129 4.11 -9.40 8.50
CA VAL A 129 4.22 -9.55 7.04
C VAL A 129 5.27 -10.62 6.71
N LYS A 130 4.84 -11.62 5.96
CA LYS A 130 5.73 -12.60 5.36
C LYS A 130 5.95 -12.24 3.89
N TRP A 131 7.20 -11.95 3.57
CA TRP A 131 7.61 -11.63 2.21
C TRP A 131 8.05 -12.88 1.46
N ILE A 132 7.55 -13.03 0.24
CA ILE A 132 7.91 -14.08 -0.70
C ILE A 132 8.54 -13.39 -1.91
N ASP A 133 9.79 -13.67 -2.18
CA ASP A 133 10.48 -13.23 -3.39
C ASP A 133 10.12 -14.18 -4.54
N THR A 134 9.65 -13.63 -5.66
CA THR A 134 9.25 -14.45 -6.81
C THR A 134 10.44 -14.90 -7.64
N GLY A 135 11.61 -14.27 -7.49
CA GLY A 135 12.79 -14.49 -8.32
C GLY A 135 12.72 -13.84 -9.71
N GLU A 136 11.59 -13.21 -10.04
CA GLU A 136 11.33 -12.56 -11.33
C GLU A 136 10.97 -11.08 -11.11
N PRO A 137 11.36 -10.16 -12.04
CA PRO A 137 11.00 -8.76 -11.96
C PRO A 137 9.54 -8.45 -12.28
#